data_25c1674d07d4ace7f8e7b14e6d4a618b
#
_entry.id   25c1674d07d4ace7f8e7b14e6d4a618b
#
_cell.length_a   1.000
_cell.length_b   1.000
_cell.length_c   1.000
_cell.angle_alpha   90.00
_cell.angle_beta   90.00
_cell.angle_gamma   90.00
#
_symmetry.space_group_name_H-M   'P 1'
#
loop_
_entity.id
_entity.type
_entity.pdbx_description
1 polymer ?
#
loop_
_entity_poly.entity_id
_entity_poly.type
_entity_poly.pdbx_seq_one_letter_code
_entity_poly.pdbx_strand_id
1 'polypeptide(L)'
;MFGKKLKNYDYTAEELAKFKYAKFTTSKGVIVIKLFNEETPNTVANFATLANDGFYNGINFHRVIDGFMAQGGCPNKSGTGGPDWAIECEVDKEKQVHNKGSLSMAHAGPNTGGSQFFICFVPCPHLDKHHTVFGEIQADDSDSFSVLDSIEQKDEIVSIEILESI
;
A
#
# COMPACT_ATOMS: atom_id res chain seq x y z
N MET A 1 -22.04 11.62 -12.50
CA MET A 1 -21.29 10.41 -12.31
C MET A 1 -21.24 10.05 -10.83
N PHE A 2 -21.44 8.81 -10.52
CA PHE A 2 -21.60 8.34 -9.16
C PHE A 2 -20.31 7.72 -8.65
N GLY A 3 -19.86 8.14 -7.46
CA GLY A 3 -18.72 7.54 -6.79
C GLY A 3 -19.02 6.12 -6.31
N LYS A 4 -17.98 5.37 -6.02
CA LYS A 4 -18.12 4.04 -5.42
C LYS A 4 -18.59 4.18 -3.97
N LYS A 5 -19.29 3.16 -3.47
CA LYS A 5 -19.71 3.11 -2.09
C LYS A 5 -18.50 2.96 -1.18
N LEU A 6 -18.49 3.71 -0.08
CA LEU A 6 -17.42 3.62 0.92
C LEU A 6 -17.58 2.33 1.73
N LYS A 7 -16.46 1.60 1.88
CA LYS A 7 -16.42 0.38 2.64
C LYS A 7 -15.68 0.60 3.96
N ASN A 8 -16.32 0.19 5.05
CA ASN A 8 -15.72 0.18 6.37
C ASN A 8 -15.67 -1.27 6.85
N TYR A 9 -14.51 -1.69 7.34
CA TYR A 9 -14.30 -3.04 7.85
C TYR A 9 -14.62 -3.07 9.33
N ASP A 10 -15.23 -4.16 9.78
CA ASP A 10 -15.65 -4.34 11.17
C ASP A 10 -14.78 -5.37 11.91
N TYR A 11 -13.52 -5.48 11.53
CA TYR A 11 -12.57 -6.30 12.27
C TYR A 11 -12.43 -5.82 13.70
N THR A 12 -12.31 -6.77 14.64
CA THR A 12 -12.03 -6.43 16.03
C THR A 12 -10.60 -5.90 16.16
N ALA A 13 -10.32 -5.22 17.28
CA ALA A 13 -8.97 -4.77 17.59
C ALA A 13 -7.97 -5.92 17.62
N GLU A 14 -8.41 -7.09 18.11
CA GLU A 14 -7.58 -8.30 18.15
C GLU A 14 -7.25 -8.82 16.75
N GLU A 15 -8.23 -8.80 15.85
CA GLU A 15 -8.02 -9.19 14.45
C GLU A 15 -7.10 -8.22 13.72
N LEU A 16 -7.32 -6.91 13.90
CA LEU A 16 -6.46 -5.87 13.31
C LEU A 16 -5.02 -5.98 13.80
N ALA A 17 -4.82 -6.36 15.07
CA ALA A 17 -3.48 -6.50 15.64
C ALA A 17 -2.64 -7.57 14.95
N LYS A 18 -3.26 -8.47 14.20
CA LYS A 18 -2.57 -9.52 13.44
C LYS A 18 -2.06 -9.02 12.09
N PHE A 19 -2.55 -7.89 11.61
CA PHE A 19 -2.12 -7.30 10.35
C PHE A 19 -0.92 -6.39 10.59
N LYS A 20 0.24 -7.00 10.91
CA LYS A 20 1.43 -6.23 11.30
C LYS A 20 2.39 -5.95 10.17
N TYR A 21 2.56 -6.90 9.27
CA TYR A 21 3.54 -6.79 8.20
C TYR A 21 2.94 -7.23 6.87
N ALA A 22 3.40 -6.60 5.80
CA ALA A 22 3.13 -7.04 4.44
C ALA A 22 4.46 -7.44 3.80
N LYS A 23 4.56 -8.68 3.35
CA LYS A 23 5.72 -9.19 2.64
C LYS A 23 5.41 -9.20 1.15
N PHE A 24 6.06 -8.30 0.42
CA PHE A 24 5.96 -8.22 -1.03
C PHE A 24 7.04 -9.09 -1.65
N THR A 25 6.66 -10.14 -2.33
CA THR A 25 7.58 -10.92 -3.15
C THR A 25 7.48 -10.39 -4.57
N THR A 26 8.58 -9.82 -5.07
CA THR A 26 8.61 -9.18 -6.39
C THR A 26 9.65 -9.85 -7.28
N SER A 27 9.63 -9.52 -8.58
CA SER A 27 10.64 -9.99 -9.52
C SER A 27 12.05 -9.51 -9.19
N LYS A 28 12.21 -8.50 -8.34
CA LYS A 28 13.51 -7.98 -7.90
C LYS A 28 13.92 -8.44 -6.50
N GLY A 29 13.04 -9.13 -5.78
CA GLY A 29 13.28 -9.59 -4.42
C GLY A 29 12.15 -9.25 -3.47
N VAL A 30 12.42 -9.31 -2.18
CA VAL A 30 11.41 -9.15 -1.13
C VAL A 30 11.49 -7.75 -0.51
N ILE A 31 10.32 -7.14 -0.32
CA ILE A 31 10.17 -5.89 0.45
C ILE A 31 9.23 -6.21 1.61
N VAL A 32 9.67 -5.89 2.83
CA VAL A 32 8.84 -6.06 4.03
C VAL A 32 8.39 -4.68 4.53
N ILE A 33 7.09 -4.53 4.68
CA ILE A 33 6.46 -3.28 5.14
C ILE A 33 5.82 -3.52 6.50
N LYS A 34 6.09 -2.64 7.46
CA LYS A 34 5.36 -2.62 8.72
C LYS A 34 4.07 -1.82 8.51
N LEU A 35 2.92 -2.44 8.76
CA LEU A 35 1.62 -1.81 8.56
C LEU A 35 1.20 -0.98 9.77
N PHE A 36 0.54 0.14 9.52
CA PHE A 36 0.06 1.05 10.56
C PHE A 36 -1.37 0.69 10.97
N ASN A 37 -1.53 -0.48 11.55
CA ASN A 37 -2.86 -1.02 11.90
C ASN A 37 -3.58 -0.25 13.01
N GLU A 38 -2.88 0.55 13.80
CA GLU A 38 -3.49 1.40 14.83
C GLU A 38 -3.87 2.78 14.30
N GLU A 39 -3.02 3.36 13.44
CA GLU A 39 -3.20 4.72 12.92
C GLU A 39 -4.11 4.76 11.69
N THR A 40 -4.12 3.69 10.88
CA THR A 40 -4.93 3.60 9.66
C THR A 40 -5.64 2.24 9.59
N PRO A 41 -6.52 1.93 10.55
CA PRO A 41 -7.08 0.58 10.66
C PRO A 41 -7.93 0.15 9.46
N ASN A 42 -8.73 1.03 8.91
CA ASN A 42 -9.59 0.66 7.78
C ASN A 42 -8.79 0.46 6.49
N THR A 43 -7.79 1.30 6.25
CA THR A 43 -6.90 1.17 5.08
C THR A 43 -6.10 -0.12 5.17
N VAL A 44 -5.55 -0.42 6.34
CA VAL A 44 -4.82 -1.67 6.57
C VAL A 44 -5.74 -2.87 6.42
N ALA A 45 -6.95 -2.82 6.98
CA ALA A 45 -7.93 -3.89 6.85
C ALA A 45 -8.28 -4.15 5.38
N ASN A 46 -8.49 -3.10 4.61
CA ASN A 46 -8.78 -3.19 3.18
C ASN A 46 -7.62 -3.86 2.43
N PHE A 47 -6.42 -3.36 2.62
CA PHE A 47 -5.22 -3.89 1.97
C PHE A 47 -4.98 -5.35 2.37
N ALA A 48 -5.07 -5.67 3.65
CA ALA A 48 -4.84 -7.03 4.16
C ALA A 48 -5.88 -8.02 3.62
N THR A 49 -7.15 -7.61 3.56
CA THR A 49 -8.22 -8.47 3.02
C THR A 49 -7.99 -8.76 1.55
N LEU A 50 -7.65 -7.75 0.76
CA LEU A 50 -7.34 -7.94 -0.66
C LEU A 50 -6.12 -8.84 -0.84
N ALA A 51 -5.06 -8.62 -0.06
CA ALA A 51 -3.86 -9.46 -0.13
C ALA A 51 -4.17 -10.92 0.22
N ASN A 52 -4.92 -11.15 1.29
CA ASN A 52 -5.29 -12.50 1.73
C ASN A 52 -6.18 -13.22 0.71
N ASP A 53 -6.95 -12.48 -0.07
CA ASP A 53 -7.79 -13.04 -1.15
C ASP A 53 -6.98 -13.30 -2.43
N GLY A 54 -5.69 -13.01 -2.44
CA GLY A 54 -4.84 -13.19 -3.62
C GLY A 54 -5.03 -12.12 -4.69
N PHE A 55 -5.69 -11.02 -4.37
CA PHE A 55 -6.00 -9.95 -5.31
C PHE A 55 -4.76 -9.36 -5.98
N TYR A 56 -3.67 -9.27 -5.24
CA TYR A 56 -2.42 -8.67 -5.73
C TYR A 56 -1.48 -9.66 -6.41
N ASN A 57 -1.80 -10.95 -6.41
CA ASN A 57 -0.89 -11.95 -6.97
C ASN A 57 -0.81 -11.83 -8.48
N GLY A 58 0.41 -11.73 -9.01
CA GLY A 58 0.67 -11.72 -10.45
C GLY A 58 0.43 -10.38 -11.15
N ILE A 59 0.11 -9.32 -10.41
CA ILE A 59 0.02 -7.97 -10.97
C ILE A 59 1.40 -7.30 -10.92
N ASN A 60 1.51 -6.05 -11.34
CA ASN A 60 2.80 -5.39 -11.42
C ASN A 60 2.80 -3.97 -10.89
N PHE A 61 3.98 -3.38 -10.81
CA PHE A 61 4.15 -1.94 -10.62
C PHE A 61 3.95 -1.28 -11.99
N HIS A 62 2.72 -0.86 -12.25
CA HIS A 62 2.33 -0.35 -13.58
C HIS A 62 2.80 1.09 -13.83
N ARG A 63 3.22 1.81 -12.81
CA ARG A 63 3.69 3.19 -12.93
C ARG A 63 4.86 3.43 -11.99
N VAL A 64 6.07 3.46 -12.53
CA VAL A 64 7.29 3.68 -11.76
C VAL A 64 7.96 4.95 -12.27
N ILE A 65 8.17 5.91 -11.39
CA ILE A 65 8.81 7.19 -11.72
C ILE A 65 10.05 7.34 -10.84
N ASP A 66 11.21 7.33 -11.46
CA ASP A 66 12.49 7.51 -10.77
C ASP A 66 12.49 8.82 -10.00
N GLY A 67 13.03 8.78 -8.78
CA GLY A 67 13.07 9.96 -7.92
C GLY A 67 11.72 10.35 -7.35
N PHE A 68 10.71 9.51 -7.47
CA PHE A 68 9.37 9.75 -6.92
C PHE A 68 8.83 8.50 -6.23
N MET A 69 8.20 7.55 -6.97
CA MET A 69 7.53 6.41 -6.35
C MET A 69 7.33 5.26 -7.32
N ALA A 70 7.01 4.08 -6.77
CA ALA A 70 6.57 2.91 -7.52
C ALA A 70 5.11 2.63 -7.17
N GLN A 71 4.21 2.65 -8.14
CA GLN A 71 2.78 2.44 -7.97
C GLN A 71 2.34 1.10 -8.55
N GLY A 72 1.53 0.37 -7.78
CA GLY A 72 0.98 -0.91 -8.19
C GLY A 72 -0.41 -1.12 -7.60
N GLY A 73 -0.89 -2.36 -7.64
CA GLY A 73 -2.17 -2.71 -7.03
C GLY A 73 -3.37 -2.61 -7.97
N CYS A 74 -3.15 -2.35 -9.25
CA CYS A 74 -4.22 -2.31 -10.25
C CYS A 74 -4.42 -3.71 -10.85
N PRO A 75 -5.64 -4.29 -10.75
CA PRO A 75 -5.86 -5.68 -11.19
C PRO A 75 -5.71 -5.89 -12.70
N ASN A 76 -5.97 -4.86 -13.49
CA ASN A 76 -5.79 -4.94 -14.95
C ASN A 76 -4.50 -4.26 -15.43
N LYS A 77 -3.62 -3.88 -14.51
CA LYS A 77 -2.28 -3.33 -14.82
C LYS A 77 -2.31 -2.02 -15.64
N SER A 78 -3.44 -1.32 -15.66
CA SER A 78 -3.62 -0.11 -16.46
C SER A 78 -3.64 1.19 -15.65
N GLY A 79 -3.82 1.08 -14.34
CA GLY A 79 -4.03 2.23 -13.46
C GLY A 79 -5.49 2.63 -13.30
N THR A 80 -6.41 1.98 -14.01
CA THR A 80 -7.84 2.31 -13.97
C THR A 80 -8.70 1.31 -13.21
N GLY A 81 -8.14 0.15 -12.84
CA GLY A 81 -8.87 -0.91 -12.18
C GLY A 81 -8.80 -0.84 -10.66
N GLY A 82 -9.73 -1.55 -10.01
CA GLY A 82 -9.80 -1.67 -8.56
C GLY A 82 -11.04 -2.43 -8.16
N PRO A 83 -11.29 -2.56 -6.85
CA PRO A 83 -12.52 -3.20 -6.35
C PRO A 83 -13.74 -2.31 -6.60
N ASP A 84 -14.93 -2.85 -6.33
CA ASP A 84 -16.20 -2.14 -6.53
C ASP A 84 -16.50 -1.07 -5.48
N TRP A 85 -15.62 -0.91 -4.51
CA TRP A 85 -15.79 0.04 -3.41
C TRP A 85 -14.60 0.98 -3.33
N ALA A 86 -14.76 2.02 -2.51
CA ALA A 86 -13.70 2.94 -2.13
C ALA A 86 -13.58 2.96 -0.61
N ILE A 87 -12.50 3.53 -0.10
CA ILE A 87 -12.28 3.72 1.33
C ILE A 87 -12.00 5.19 1.63
N GLU A 88 -12.35 5.60 2.85
CA GLU A 88 -12.05 6.95 3.32
C GLU A 88 -10.56 7.13 3.56
N CYS A 89 -10.07 8.35 3.35
CA CYS A 89 -8.71 8.73 3.73
C CYS A 89 -8.60 8.74 5.26
N GLU A 90 -7.49 8.23 5.76
CA GLU A 90 -7.18 8.20 7.20
C GLU A 90 -5.90 9.01 7.43
N VAL A 91 -6.01 10.33 7.42
CA VAL A 91 -4.86 11.23 7.43
C VAL A 91 -4.77 12.08 8.70
N ASP A 92 -5.63 11.83 9.68
CA ASP A 92 -5.76 12.67 10.87
C ASP A 92 -4.88 12.23 12.05
N LYS A 93 -4.42 11.00 12.05
CA LYS A 93 -3.58 10.45 13.12
C LYS A 93 -2.10 10.63 12.80
N GLU A 94 -1.25 10.11 13.66
CA GLU A 94 0.19 10.17 13.50
C GLU A 94 0.68 9.35 12.31
N LYS A 95 1.94 9.52 11.95
CA LYS A 95 2.64 8.79 10.87
C LYS A 95 2.17 9.11 9.46
N GLN A 96 1.47 10.22 9.28
CA GLN A 96 1.00 10.66 7.98
C GLN A 96 2.03 11.53 7.26
N VAL A 97 3.25 11.01 7.14
CA VAL A 97 4.39 11.66 6.48
C VAL A 97 4.95 10.69 5.43
N HIS A 98 5.17 11.18 4.22
CA HIS A 98 5.73 10.40 3.12
C HIS A 98 7.25 10.46 3.14
N ASN A 99 7.88 9.45 3.72
CA ASN A 99 9.32 9.25 3.72
C ASN A 99 9.72 8.24 2.66
N LYS A 100 11.02 8.09 2.38
CA LYS A 100 11.49 6.97 1.56
C LYS A 100 11.02 5.65 2.21
N GLY A 101 10.40 4.78 1.42
CA GLY A 101 9.87 3.51 1.90
C GLY A 101 8.47 3.55 2.48
N SER A 102 7.82 4.72 2.50
CA SER A 102 6.42 4.82 2.92
C SER A 102 5.50 4.15 1.90
N LEU A 103 4.55 3.36 2.41
CA LEU A 103 3.47 2.75 1.63
C LEU A 103 2.22 3.61 1.79
N SER A 104 1.69 4.11 0.69
CA SER A 104 0.59 5.06 0.70
C SER A 104 -0.50 4.65 -0.30
N MET A 105 -1.73 5.08 -0.05
CA MET A 105 -2.88 4.74 -0.89
C MET A 105 -2.99 5.71 -2.07
N ALA A 106 -2.93 5.17 -3.28
CA ALA A 106 -3.19 5.93 -4.49
C ALA A 106 -4.70 6.17 -4.63
N HIS A 107 -5.09 7.34 -5.13
CA HIS A 107 -6.49 7.67 -5.37
C HIS A 107 -6.62 8.85 -6.34
N ALA A 108 -7.83 9.07 -6.81
CA ALA A 108 -8.17 10.14 -7.75
C ALA A 108 -8.89 11.31 -7.06
N GLY A 109 -8.59 11.55 -5.80
CA GLY A 109 -9.19 12.57 -4.96
C GLY A 109 -9.58 12.01 -3.60
N PRO A 110 -10.08 12.84 -2.67
CA PRO A 110 -10.43 12.38 -1.32
C PRO A 110 -11.43 11.22 -1.35
N ASN A 111 -11.17 10.20 -0.53
CA ASN A 111 -12.08 9.07 -0.32
C ASN A 111 -12.39 8.26 -1.58
N THR A 112 -11.42 8.14 -2.49
CA THR A 112 -11.56 7.35 -3.71
C THR A 112 -10.57 6.19 -3.81
N GLY A 113 -9.78 5.94 -2.77
CA GLY A 113 -8.83 4.82 -2.73
C GLY A 113 -9.54 3.47 -2.79
N GLY A 114 -8.88 2.48 -3.38
CA GLY A 114 -9.42 1.13 -3.49
C GLY A 114 -8.32 0.08 -3.28
N SER A 115 -7.64 -0.31 -4.34
CA SER A 115 -6.57 -1.31 -4.26
C SER A 115 -5.19 -0.77 -4.61
N GLN A 116 -5.11 0.32 -5.35
CA GLN A 116 -3.82 0.82 -5.82
C GLN A 116 -3.07 1.53 -4.70
N PHE A 117 -1.77 1.30 -4.67
CA PHE A 117 -0.86 1.86 -3.66
C PHE A 117 0.43 2.30 -4.35
N PHE A 118 1.23 3.06 -3.61
CA PHE A 118 2.58 3.39 -4.06
C PHE A 118 3.57 3.34 -2.90
N ILE A 119 4.82 3.09 -3.23
CA ILE A 119 5.93 3.11 -2.27
C ILE A 119 6.88 4.23 -2.69
N CYS A 120 7.20 5.14 -1.79
CA CYS A 120 8.03 6.29 -2.11
C CYS A 120 9.50 5.92 -2.25
N PHE A 121 10.15 6.37 -3.32
CA PHE A 121 11.61 6.25 -3.48
C PHE A 121 12.36 7.33 -2.70
N VAL A 122 11.71 8.45 -2.47
CA VAL A 122 12.27 9.65 -1.81
C VAL A 122 11.19 10.26 -0.93
N PRO A 123 11.53 11.17 0.00
CA PRO A 123 10.50 11.92 0.72
C PRO A 123 9.61 12.71 -0.24
N CYS A 124 8.29 12.62 -0.03
CA CYS A 124 7.29 13.28 -0.87
C CYS A 124 6.36 14.13 -0.01
N PRO A 125 6.85 15.22 0.59
CA PRO A 125 6.06 16.01 1.54
C PRO A 125 4.82 16.67 0.93
N HIS A 126 4.79 16.89 -0.39
CA HIS A 126 3.63 17.44 -1.06
C HIS A 126 2.41 16.52 -1.03
N LEU A 127 2.58 15.24 -0.68
CA LEU A 127 1.50 14.26 -0.58
C LEU A 127 0.96 14.13 0.85
N ASP A 128 1.65 14.70 1.83
CA ASP A 128 1.28 14.57 3.24
C ASP A 128 -0.13 15.11 3.47
N LYS A 129 -0.94 14.35 4.23
CA LYS A 129 -2.35 14.65 4.53
C LYS A 129 -3.30 14.60 3.33
N HIS A 130 -2.81 14.27 2.14
CA HIS A 130 -3.63 14.06 0.94
C HIS A 130 -3.81 12.59 0.61
N HIS A 131 -2.79 11.79 0.87
CA HIS A 131 -2.81 10.33 0.70
C HIS A 131 -2.56 9.66 2.04
N THR A 132 -3.27 8.55 2.30
CA THR A 132 -3.11 7.79 3.54
C THR A 132 -1.82 6.99 3.52
N VAL A 133 -0.88 7.32 4.39
CA VAL A 133 0.32 6.49 4.63
C VAL A 133 -0.09 5.38 5.59
N PHE A 134 -0.06 4.14 5.13
CA PHE A 134 -0.53 3.01 5.94
C PHE A 134 0.54 1.95 6.25
N GLY A 135 1.78 2.24 5.92
CA GLY A 135 2.91 1.38 6.27
C GLY A 135 4.24 2.00 5.88
N GLU A 136 5.30 1.33 6.27
CA GLU A 136 6.67 1.78 5.94
C GLU A 136 7.65 0.63 5.98
N ILE A 137 8.73 0.74 5.20
CA ILE A 137 9.90 -0.10 5.38
C ILE A 137 10.58 0.34 6.69
N GLN A 138 10.93 -0.60 7.55
CA GLN A 138 11.60 -0.26 8.81
C GLN A 138 12.99 0.31 8.55
N ALA A 139 13.38 1.31 9.34
CA ALA A 139 14.58 2.12 9.09
C ALA A 139 15.87 1.29 9.01
N ASP A 140 15.92 0.17 9.72
CA ASP A 140 17.10 -0.72 9.76
C ASP A 140 17.05 -1.86 8.72
N ASP A 141 16.01 -1.92 7.90
CA ASP A 141 15.84 -2.97 6.89
C ASP A 141 16.49 -2.56 5.56
N SER A 142 17.82 -2.62 5.51
CA SER A 142 18.56 -2.22 4.31
C SER A 142 18.27 -3.10 3.10
N ASP A 143 17.92 -4.38 3.32
CA ASP A 143 17.60 -5.30 2.22
C ASP A 143 16.33 -4.89 1.50
N SER A 144 15.27 -4.55 2.24
CA SER A 144 14.02 -4.06 1.63
C SER A 144 14.23 -2.75 0.88
N PHE A 145 15.02 -1.82 1.42
CA PHE A 145 15.36 -0.59 0.71
C PHE A 145 16.14 -0.86 -0.57
N SER A 146 17.07 -1.80 -0.56
CA SER A 146 17.81 -2.17 -1.77
C SER A 146 16.90 -2.73 -2.86
N VAL A 147 15.95 -3.58 -2.48
CA VAL A 147 14.97 -4.12 -3.43
C VAL A 147 14.09 -3.00 -3.95
N LEU A 148 13.61 -2.10 -3.08
CA LEU A 148 12.81 -0.94 -3.50
C LEU A 148 13.55 -0.13 -4.56
N ASP A 149 14.82 0.18 -4.32
CA ASP A 149 15.62 0.98 -5.26
C ASP A 149 15.83 0.28 -6.60
N SER A 150 15.64 -1.02 -6.68
CA SER A 150 15.80 -1.80 -7.92
C SER A 150 14.49 -1.97 -8.71
N ILE A 151 13.35 -1.56 -8.15
CA ILE A 151 12.05 -1.71 -8.82
C ILE A 151 11.98 -0.86 -10.08
N GLU A 152 11.56 -1.48 -11.16
CA GLU A 152 11.42 -0.86 -12.47
C GLU A 152 9.99 -1.00 -12.98
N GLN A 153 9.66 -0.22 -14.00
CA GLN A 153 8.37 -0.26 -14.67
C GLN A 153 8.03 -1.70 -15.08
N LYS A 154 6.84 -2.15 -14.70
CA LYS A 154 6.28 -3.49 -14.98
C LYS A 154 6.92 -4.64 -14.20
N ASP A 155 7.76 -4.38 -13.22
CA ASP A 155 8.22 -5.44 -12.34
C ASP A 155 7.03 -6.14 -11.68
N GLU A 156 7.09 -7.46 -11.63
CA GLU A 156 5.97 -8.27 -11.13
C GLU A 156 5.89 -8.26 -9.61
N ILE A 157 4.66 -8.20 -9.11
CA ILE A 157 4.33 -8.51 -7.73
C ILE A 157 3.82 -9.96 -7.74
N VAL A 158 4.69 -10.88 -7.32
CA VAL A 158 4.35 -12.31 -7.31
C VAL A 158 3.28 -12.58 -6.27
N SER A 159 3.46 -12.02 -5.07
CA SER A 159 2.50 -12.15 -3.97
C SER A 159 2.70 -11.05 -2.93
N ILE A 160 1.64 -10.79 -2.19
CA ILE A 160 1.70 -9.98 -0.96
C ILE A 160 1.11 -10.83 0.16
N GLU A 161 1.91 -11.14 1.17
CA GLU A 161 1.51 -11.93 2.32
C GLU A 161 1.38 -11.02 3.54
N ILE A 162 0.28 -11.16 4.26
CA ILE A 162 0.05 -10.42 5.50
C ILE A 162 0.50 -11.29 6.66
N LEU A 163 1.43 -10.77 7.47
CA LEU A 163 2.08 -11.53 8.53
C LEU A 163 1.91 -10.86 9.88
N GLU A 164 1.84 -11.68 10.92
CA GLU A 164 1.79 -11.23 12.31
C GLU A 164 3.20 -11.01 12.87
N SER A 165 4.19 -11.69 12.28
CA SER A 165 5.59 -11.56 12.67
C SER A 165 6.49 -11.87 11.47
N ILE A 166 7.74 -11.45 11.53
CA ILE A 166 8.75 -11.68 10.49
C ILE A 166 9.98 -12.37 11.07
#